data_c3651d9023cd12f31825d44b6979bf4d
#
_entry.id   c3651d9023cd12f31825d44b6979bf4d
#
_cell.length_a   1.000
_cell.length_b   1.000
_cell.length_c   1.000
_cell.angle_alpha   90.00
_cell.angle_beta   90.00
_cell.angle_gamma   90.00
#
_symmetry.space_group_name_H-M   'P 1'
#
loop_
_entity.id
_entity.type
_entity.pdbx_description
1 polymer ?
#
loop_
_entity_poly.entity_id
_entity_poly.type
_entity_poly.pdbx_seq_one_letter_code
_entity_poly.pdbx_strand_id
1 'polypeptide(L)'
;MGGSPPAAPSSYRRWRTGLLAAAVVAGLTGCSAGHRRAGAVTAAGGETVTTAAAPAAVPRPPVTPVTAPALPAPTTSAPTTPAPTTPARGPSVPASTTAPAPPGFSSGVAPVTAAQLGATWHAGCPVGPAQLRLLTLSYWGFDGVPHQGSLVVNESVTAAVVRVFGALYGDHFPIRRMVPQSAYGGDDNAAAAADDTSGFNCRLAVAAGPPQWSVHAYGEAIDVNDVENPYVDGGRVIPPSGAGYLARADVRPGMAVAGGVLVGAFASVGWQWGGRWTGTPDYQHFSATGG
;
A
#
# COMPACT_ATOMS: atom_id res chain seq x y z
N MET A 1 2.98 26.45 -58.33
CA MET A 1 3.16 25.03 -58.66
C MET A 1 3.15 24.26 -57.37
N GLY A 2 2.03 23.60 -57.19
CA GLY A 2 1.70 22.83 -55.97
C GLY A 2 2.27 21.44 -56.01
N GLY A 3 2.47 20.88 -54.83
CA GLY A 3 2.77 19.50 -54.63
C GLY A 3 2.33 19.10 -53.23
N SER A 4 1.16 18.47 -53.14
CA SER A 4 0.65 17.84 -51.92
C SER A 4 1.37 16.52 -51.69
N PRO A 5 1.63 16.12 -50.43
CA PRO A 5 2.17 14.78 -50.11
C PRO A 5 1.06 13.71 -50.10
N PRO A 6 1.41 12.43 -50.36
CA PRO A 6 0.43 11.35 -50.48
C PRO A 6 -0.02 10.81 -49.12
N ALA A 7 -1.29 10.37 -49.12
CA ALA A 7 -1.95 9.71 -47.98
C ALA A 7 -1.42 8.30 -47.73
N ALA A 8 -1.31 7.91 -46.47
CA ALA A 8 -0.99 6.56 -46.03
C ALA A 8 -2.23 5.65 -46.00
N PRO A 9 -2.12 4.35 -46.30
CA PRO A 9 -3.26 3.43 -46.31
C PRO A 9 -3.60 2.88 -44.92
N SER A 10 -4.88 2.99 -44.57
CA SER A 10 -5.57 2.36 -43.47
C SER A 10 -5.76 0.85 -43.76
N SER A 11 -5.25 -0.01 -42.88
CA SER A 11 -5.59 -1.44 -42.88
C SER A 11 -6.19 -1.85 -41.51
N TYR A 12 -7.51 -1.65 -41.41
CA TYR A 12 -8.30 -2.30 -40.35
C TYR A 12 -8.57 -3.76 -40.72
N ARG A 13 -7.94 -4.72 -40.04
CA ARG A 13 -8.34 -6.11 -40.05
C ARG A 13 -9.49 -6.35 -39.09
N ARG A 14 -10.70 -6.57 -39.65
CA ARG A 14 -11.87 -7.09 -38.92
C ARG A 14 -11.65 -8.58 -38.59
N TRP A 15 -11.68 -8.91 -37.31
CA TRP A 15 -11.80 -10.31 -36.89
C TRP A 15 -13.29 -10.66 -36.79
N ARG A 16 -13.67 -11.68 -37.55
CA ARG A 16 -15.02 -12.23 -37.59
C ARG A 16 -15.22 -13.16 -36.40
N THR A 17 -16.30 -12.93 -35.66
CA THR A 17 -16.87 -13.81 -34.64
C THR A 17 -17.36 -15.12 -35.31
N GLY A 18 -16.79 -16.24 -34.90
CA GLY A 18 -17.30 -17.58 -35.22
C GLY A 18 -18.11 -18.12 -34.05
N LEU A 19 -19.43 -18.17 -34.23
CA LEU A 19 -20.31 -18.95 -33.36
C LEU A 19 -20.16 -20.44 -33.72
N LEU A 20 -19.80 -21.27 -32.76
CA LEU A 20 -19.96 -22.73 -32.84
C LEU A 20 -21.03 -23.14 -31.82
N ALA A 21 -22.18 -23.54 -32.37
CA ALA A 21 -23.24 -24.22 -31.66
C ALA A 21 -22.84 -25.67 -31.43
N ALA A 22 -22.88 -26.15 -30.18
CA ALA A 22 -22.76 -27.58 -29.88
C ALA A 22 -24.10 -28.09 -29.32
N ALA A 23 -24.57 -29.15 -29.95
CA ALA A 23 -25.87 -29.77 -29.75
C ALA A 23 -25.95 -30.53 -28.41
N VAL A 24 -27.14 -30.44 -27.80
CA VAL A 24 -27.60 -31.27 -26.70
C VAL A 24 -28.01 -32.64 -27.20
N VAL A 25 -27.45 -33.70 -26.64
CA VAL A 25 -28.00 -35.06 -26.78
C VAL A 25 -28.52 -35.50 -25.41
N ALA A 26 -29.82 -35.62 -25.29
CA ALA A 26 -30.51 -36.23 -24.16
C ALA A 26 -30.51 -37.75 -24.35
N GLY A 27 -30.06 -38.48 -23.34
CA GLY A 27 -30.19 -39.94 -23.25
C GLY A 27 -30.85 -40.32 -21.94
N LEU A 28 -32.14 -40.66 -22.01
CA LEU A 28 -32.95 -41.30 -20.96
C LEU A 28 -32.78 -42.84 -21.06
N THR A 29 -32.70 -43.51 -19.93
CA THR A 29 -33.13 -44.86 -19.53
C THR A 29 -32.16 -45.40 -18.47
N GLY A 30 -32.52 -46.02 -17.40
CA GLY A 30 -33.69 -46.66 -16.90
C GLY A 30 -33.46 -47.17 -15.47
N CYS A 31 -34.54 -47.38 -14.76
CA CYS A 31 -34.69 -47.93 -13.42
C CYS A 31 -34.00 -49.29 -13.21
N SER A 32 -33.44 -49.55 -12.03
CA SER A 32 -33.62 -50.84 -11.36
C SER A 32 -33.42 -50.72 -9.84
N ALA A 33 -34.44 -51.07 -9.08
CA ALA A 33 -34.47 -51.25 -7.66
C ALA A 33 -33.75 -52.54 -7.24
N GLY A 34 -32.96 -52.50 -6.20
CA GLY A 34 -32.34 -53.68 -5.60
C GLY A 34 -32.21 -53.48 -4.07
N HIS A 35 -33.22 -53.97 -3.36
CA HIS A 35 -33.15 -54.20 -1.92
C HIS A 35 -32.17 -55.33 -1.59
N ARG A 36 -31.24 -55.14 -0.66
CA ARG A 36 -30.84 -56.22 0.28
C ARG A 36 -30.03 -55.66 1.49
N ARG A 37 -30.68 -55.83 2.63
CA ARG A 37 -30.26 -56.36 3.93
C ARG A 37 -29.06 -55.75 4.69
N ALA A 38 -29.43 -55.32 5.88
CA ALA A 38 -28.59 -55.06 7.06
C ALA A 38 -27.64 -56.19 7.40
N GLY A 39 -26.40 -55.83 7.69
CA GLY A 39 -25.43 -56.63 8.39
C GLY A 39 -24.83 -55.80 9.53
N ALA A 40 -25.18 -56.16 10.74
CA ALA A 40 -24.57 -55.60 11.95
C ALA A 40 -23.19 -56.20 12.11
N VAL A 41 -22.20 -55.34 12.28
CA VAL A 41 -20.90 -55.73 12.79
C VAL A 41 -20.58 -54.86 14.00
N THR A 42 -20.58 -55.47 15.17
CA THR A 42 -20.03 -54.93 16.41
C THR A 42 -18.51 -54.76 16.26
N ALA A 43 -18.01 -53.57 16.59
CA ALA A 43 -16.59 -53.36 16.88
C ALA A 43 -16.47 -52.58 18.19
N ALA A 44 -15.90 -53.22 19.16
CA ALA A 44 -15.40 -52.63 20.38
C ALA A 44 -14.06 -51.92 20.07
N GLY A 45 -13.82 -50.78 20.70
CA GLY A 45 -12.56 -50.05 20.63
C GLY A 45 -12.76 -48.65 21.18
N GLY A 46 -12.85 -48.54 22.52
CA GLY A 46 -12.90 -47.21 23.16
C GLY A 46 -11.49 -46.59 23.16
N GLU A 47 -11.33 -45.47 22.44
CA GLU A 47 -10.24 -44.56 22.66
C GLU A 47 -10.78 -43.33 23.41
N THR A 48 -10.35 -43.23 24.67
CA THR A 48 -10.59 -42.04 25.50
C THR A 48 -9.77 -40.87 24.96
N VAL A 49 -10.44 -39.91 24.34
CA VAL A 49 -9.86 -38.61 24.01
C VAL A 49 -9.68 -37.84 25.32
N THR A 50 -8.45 -37.77 25.78
CA THR A 50 -8.06 -36.90 26.90
C THR A 50 -8.06 -35.45 26.41
N THR A 51 -9.08 -34.70 26.81
CA THR A 51 -9.15 -33.22 26.56
C THR A 51 -8.04 -32.60 27.41
N ALA A 52 -7.01 -32.08 26.76
CA ALA A 52 -5.98 -31.27 27.41
C ALA A 52 -6.60 -29.96 27.91
N ALA A 53 -6.53 -29.74 29.22
CA ALA A 53 -6.98 -28.52 29.87
C ALA A 53 -6.10 -27.34 29.39
N ALA A 54 -6.75 -26.22 29.06
CA ALA A 54 -6.08 -24.97 28.72
C ALA A 54 -5.22 -24.49 29.90
N PRO A 55 -4.04 -23.91 29.65
CA PRO A 55 -3.20 -23.38 30.71
C PRO A 55 -3.89 -22.20 31.40
N ALA A 56 -3.86 -22.23 32.74
CA ALA A 56 -4.43 -21.18 33.59
C ALA A 56 -3.74 -19.84 33.32
N ALA A 57 -4.56 -18.76 33.19
CA ALA A 57 -4.09 -17.42 33.03
C ALA A 57 -3.23 -16.97 34.23
N VAL A 58 -2.01 -16.51 33.96
CA VAL A 58 -1.13 -15.90 34.93
C VAL A 58 -1.72 -14.56 35.37
N PRO A 59 -1.92 -14.29 36.68
CA PRO A 59 -2.44 -13.02 37.14
C PRO A 59 -1.42 -11.90 36.88
N ARG A 60 -1.89 -10.83 36.22
CA ARG A 60 -1.12 -9.59 36.03
C ARG A 60 -0.93 -8.89 37.38
N PRO A 61 0.27 -8.37 37.68
CA PRO A 61 0.49 -7.55 38.87
C PRO A 61 -0.29 -6.22 38.74
N PRO A 62 -0.74 -5.65 39.86
CA PRO A 62 -1.46 -4.38 39.87
C PRO A 62 -0.54 -3.23 39.42
N VAL A 63 -0.98 -2.45 38.43
CA VAL A 63 -0.32 -1.20 38.03
C VAL A 63 -0.66 -0.13 39.04
N THR A 64 0.32 0.34 39.78
CA THR A 64 0.21 1.54 40.63
C THR A 64 0.13 2.78 39.74
N PRO A 65 -0.79 3.73 39.99
CA PRO A 65 -0.82 4.97 39.23
C PRO A 65 0.40 5.84 39.60
N VAL A 66 1.18 6.19 38.56
CA VAL A 66 2.26 7.17 38.70
C VAL A 66 1.62 8.57 38.68
N THR A 67 1.67 9.25 39.81
CA THR A 67 1.23 10.65 39.94
C THR A 67 2.22 11.54 39.18
N ALA A 68 1.74 12.24 38.15
CA ALA A 68 2.52 13.23 37.44
C ALA A 68 2.83 14.44 38.35
N PRO A 69 4.04 15.00 38.29
CA PRO A 69 4.36 16.24 39.05
C PRO A 69 3.58 17.44 38.50
N ALA A 70 3.03 18.24 39.42
CA ALA A 70 2.29 19.44 39.08
C ALA A 70 3.24 20.51 38.50
N LEU A 71 2.80 21.14 37.41
CA LEU A 71 3.45 22.29 36.80
C LEU A 71 3.32 23.50 37.74
N PRO A 72 4.37 24.34 37.92
CA PRO A 72 4.28 25.58 38.73
C PRO A 72 3.38 26.62 38.06
N ALA A 73 2.61 27.32 38.87
CA ALA A 73 1.71 28.37 38.45
C ALA A 73 2.47 29.60 37.87
N PRO A 74 1.89 30.31 36.89
CA PRO A 74 2.50 31.51 36.33
C PRO A 74 2.49 32.65 37.36
N THR A 75 3.66 33.21 37.64
CA THR A 75 3.83 34.44 38.42
C THR A 75 3.44 35.66 37.60
N THR A 76 2.40 36.33 38.01
CA THR A 76 1.96 37.62 37.46
C THR A 76 2.88 38.74 37.96
N SER A 77 3.70 39.30 37.07
CA SER A 77 4.49 40.50 37.34
C SER A 77 3.66 41.77 37.04
N ALA A 78 3.63 42.69 37.96
CA ALA A 78 2.94 43.99 37.86
C ALA A 78 3.56 44.89 36.79
N PRO A 79 2.79 45.79 36.15
CA PRO A 79 3.31 46.68 35.12
C PRO A 79 4.09 47.85 35.73
N THR A 80 5.34 48.00 35.33
CA THR A 80 6.16 49.19 35.62
C THR A 80 5.99 50.19 34.49
N THR A 81 5.58 51.40 34.81
CA THR A 81 5.43 52.55 33.90
C THR A 81 6.80 52.97 33.33
N PRO A 82 6.99 53.08 32.02
CA PRO A 82 8.25 53.57 31.46
C PRO A 82 8.30 55.09 31.35
N ALA A 83 9.45 55.65 31.66
CA ALA A 83 9.81 57.05 31.44
C ALA A 83 9.96 57.39 29.95
N PRO A 84 9.78 58.67 29.52
CA PRO A 84 9.85 59.05 28.11
C PRO A 84 11.27 59.00 27.58
N THR A 85 11.52 58.20 26.55
CA THR A 85 12.78 58.13 25.83
C THR A 85 12.70 58.78 24.45
N THR A 86 13.71 59.53 24.14
CA THR A 86 14.06 60.23 22.88
C THR A 86 13.87 59.33 21.63
N PRO A 87 13.47 59.88 20.46
CA PRO A 87 13.26 59.09 19.28
C PRO A 87 14.57 58.51 18.76
N ALA A 88 14.73 57.20 18.91
CA ALA A 88 15.82 56.45 18.31
C ALA A 88 15.47 56.12 16.85
N ARG A 89 16.50 56.25 16.01
CA ARG A 89 16.59 55.88 14.59
C ARG A 89 15.82 54.60 14.31
N GLY A 90 14.94 54.60 13.29
CA GLY A 90 14.08 53.49 12.93
C GLY A 90 14.80 52.16 12.72
N PRO A 91 14.15 51.05 13.07
CA PRO A 91 14.75 49.72 12.89
C PRO A 91 14.91 49.44 11.39
N SER A 92 16.15 49.15 11.03
CA SER A 92 16.44 48.53 9.74
C SER A 92 15.66 47.20 9.68
N VAL A 93 14.73 47.08 8.77
CA VAL A 93 14.01 45.83 8.47
C VAL A 93 15.10 44.79 8.11
N PRO A 94 15.22 43.67 8.82
CA PRO A 94 16.15 42.64 8.43
C PRO A 94 15.76 42.18 7.04
N ALA A 95 16.73 42.13 6.13
CA ALA A 95 16.54 41.53 4.80
C ALA A 95 15.95 40.15 4.98
N SER A 96 14.75 39.92 4.43
CA SER A 96 14.13 38.61 4.41
C SER A 96 15.10 37.65 3.70
N THR A 97 15.76 36.81 4.47
CA THR A 97 16.58 35.74 3.92
C THR A 97 15.59 34.78 3.27
N THR A 98 15.40 34.89 1.95
CA THR A 98 14.61 33.95 1.18
C THR A 98 15.21 32.57 1.41
N ALA A 99 14.46 31.65 2.02
CA ALA A 99 14.89 30.27 2.14
C ALA A 99 15.24 29.72 0.74
N PRO A 100 16.30 28.91 0.62
CA PRO A 100 16.64 28.32 -0.67
C PRO A 100 15.43 27.54 -1.21
N ALA A 101 15.19 27.64 -2.53
CA ALA A 101 14.14 26.90 -3.18
C ALA A 101 14.33 25.39 -2.93
N PRO A 102 13.23 24.63 -2.68
CA PRO A 102 13.33 23.20 -2.47
C PRO A 102 13.97 22.53 -3.69
N PRO A 103 14.75 21.43 -3.51
CA PRO A 103 15.37 20.71 -4.61
C PRO A 103 14.30 20.18 -5.57
N GLY A 104 14.62 20.06 -6.85
CA GLY A 104 13.79 19.43 -7.85
C GLY A 104 13.63 17.92 -7.59
N PHE A 105 12.66 17.27 -8.26
CA PHE A 105 12.51 15.82 -8.23
C PHE A 105 13.82 15.14 -8.68
N SER A 106 14.25 14.15 -7.92
CA SER A 106 15.37 13.28 -8.26
C SER A 106 14.97 11.81 -8.16
N SER A 107 15.54 10.99 -9.04
CA SER A 107 15.37 9.55 -9.04
C SER A 107 16.68 8.84 -9.32
N GLY A 108 16.92 7.73 -8.64
CA GLY A 108 18.04 6.81 -8.88
C GLY A 108 17.49 5.40 -9.07
N VAL A 109 18.17 4.61 -9.93
CA VAL A 109 17.83 3.20 -10.18
C VAL A 109 19.10 2.38 -10.06
N ALA A 110 19.09 1.36 -9.21
CA ALA A 110 20.22 0.47 -8.99
C ALA A 110 19.79 -0.99 -8.97
N PRO A 111 20.68 -1.93 -9.34
CA PRO A 111 20.46 -3.35 -9.05
C PRO A 111 20.30 -3.57 -7.54
N VAL A 112 19.57 -4.63 -7.18
CA VAL A 112 19.42 -5.05 -5.79
C VAL A 112 19.95 -6.47 -5.63
N THR A 113 20.56 -6.76 -4.48
CA THR A 113 21.10 -8.09 -4.14
C THR A 113 20.14 -8.85 -3.23
N ALA A 114 20.24 -10.18 -3.19
CA ALA A 114 19.49 -11.00 -2.24
C ALA A 114 19.74 -10.58 -0.78
N ALA A 115 20.97 -10.17 -0.45
CA ALA A 115 21.30 -9.69 0.90
C ALA A 115 20.54 -8.39 1.27
N GLN A 116 20.37 -7.47 0.33
CA GLN A 116 19.59 -6.23 0.53
C GLN A 116 18.09 -6.50 0.63
N LEU A 117 17.58 -7.52 -0.07
CA LEU A 117 16.19 -7.95 0.03
C LEU A 117 15.92 -8.63 1.39
N GLY A 118 16.92 -9.29 1.99
CA GLY A 118 16.76 -9.95 3.28
C GLY A 118 15.58 -10.92 3.29
N ALA A 119 14.75 -10.86 4.31
CA ALA A 119 13.59 -11.75 4.48
C ALA A 119 12.45 -11.52 3.46
N THR A 120 12.47 -10.41 2.70
CA THR A 120 11.47 -10.17 1.65
C THR A 120 11.66 -11.03 0.41
N TRP A 121 12.78 -11.73 0.28
CA TRP A 121 13.06 -12.62 -0.83
C TRP A 121 13.65 -13.95 -0.35
N HIS A 122 13.21 -15.03 -0.96
CA HIS A 122 13.75 -16.39 -0.75
C HIS A 122 13.73 -17.20 -2.07
N ALA A 123 14.44 -18.32 -2.09
CA ALA A 123 14.34 -19.26 -3.19
C ALA A 123 12.89 -19.77 -3.31
N GLY A 124 12.33 -19.74 -4.51
CA GLY A 124 10.93 -20.08 -4.79
C GLY A 124 10.01 -18.86 -5.00
N CYS A 125 10.50 -17.63 -4.77
CA CYS A 125 9.80 -16.41 -5.21
C CYS A 125 9.61 -16.39 -6.73
N PRO A 126 8.53 -15.79 -7.26
CA PRO A 126 8.24 -15.78 -8.70
C PRO A 126 9.28 -14.97 -9.49
N VAL A 127 9.98 -14.04 -8.86
CA VAL A 127 11.06 -13.26 -9.48
C VAL A 127 12.33 -13.34 -8.65
N GLY A 128 13.49 -13.26 -9.31
CA GLY A 128 14.79 -13.23 -8.66
C GLY A 128 15.34 -11.80 -8.50
N PRO A 129 16.39 -11.60 -7.68
CA PRO A 129 17.01 -10.28 -7.48
C PRO A 129 17.46 -9.61 -8.78
N ALA A 130 17.85 -10.38 -9.80
CA ALA A 130 18.27 -9.85 -11.10
C ALA A 130 17.15 -9.09 -11.84
N GLN A 131 15.87 -9.44 -11.56
CA GLN A 131 14.69 -8.80 -12.15
C GLN A 131 14.18 -7.61 -11.34
N LEU A 132 14.77 -7.34 -10.19
CA LEU A 132 14.37 -6.28 -9.27
C LEU A 132 15.34 -5.10 -9.32
N ARG A 133 14.82 -3.91 -9.02
CA ARG A 133 15.60 -2.67 -8.93
C ARG A 133 15.26 -1.96 -7.63
N LEU A 134 16.29 -1.42 -6.99
CA LEU A 134 16.17 -0.45 -5.91
C LEU A 134 16.05 0.94 -6.54
N LEU A 135 14.91 1.59 -6.32
CA LEU A 135 14.68 2.98 -6.69
C LEU A 135 14.96 3.87 -5.48
N THR A 136 15.64 4.98 -5.70
CA THR A 136 15.71 6.10 -4.76
C THR A 136 14.93 7.26 -5.37
N LEU A 137 13.96 7.83 -4.64
CA LEU A 137 13.01 8.79 -5.16
C LEU A 137 12.85 9.96 -4.18
N SER A 138 12.79 11.19 -4.70
CA SER A 138 12.36 12.33 -3.89
C SER A 138 10.84 12.28 -3.68
N TYR A 139 10.38 12.68 -2.50
CA TYR A 139 8.96 12.83 -2.18
C TYR A 139 8.74 13.99 -1.21
N TRP A 140 7.55 14.56 -1.17
CA TRP A 140 7.14 15.53 -0.15
C TRP A 140 6.65 14.81 1.08
N GLY A 141 7.18 15.18 2.26
CA GLY A 141 6.66 14.69 3.54
C GLY A 141 5.38 15.42 3.96
N PHE A 142 4.68 14.87 4.96
CA PHE A 142 3.56 15.56 5.60
C PHE A 142 3.99 16.81 6.38
N ASP A 143 5.28 16.98 6.61
CA ASP A 143 5.91 18.18 7.18
C ASP A 143 6.10 19.29 6.13
N GLY A 144 5.74 19.04 4.88
CA GLY A 144 5.84 19.99 3.78
C GLY A 144 7.26 20.24 3.27
N VAL A 145 8.20 19.34 3.58
CA VAL A 145 9.57 19.42 3.05
C VAL A 145 9.90 18.20 2.19
N PRO A 146 10.85 18.33 1.23
CA PRO A 146 11.30 17.21 0.42
C PRO A 146 12.15 16.23 1.23
N HIS A 147 11.90 14.95 1.00
CA HIS A 147 12.65 13.82 1.51
C HIS A 147 13.16 12.93 0.39
N GLN A 148 13.98 11.95 0.75
CA GLN A 148 14.34 10.83 -0.11
C GLN A 148 13.93 9.52 0.52
N GLY A 149 13.35 8.63 -0.29
CA GLY A 149 12.99 7.29 0.10
C GLY A 149 13.40 6.27 -0.94
N SER A 150 13.13 5.01 -0.65
CA SER A 150 13.51 3.92 -1.55
C SER A 150 12.40 2.88 -1.67
N LEU A 151 12.21 2.36 -2.89
CA LEU A 151 11.33 1.25 -3.21
C LEU A 151 12.10 0.15 -3.92
N VAL A 152 11.69 -1.10 -3.73
CA VAL A 152 12.10 -2.20 -4.59
C VAL A 152 10.94 -2.56 -5.49
N VAL A 153 11.17 -2.57 -6.81
CA VAL A 153 10.17 -2.91 -7.83
C VAL A 153 10.78 -3.77 -8.93
N ASN A 154 9.95 -4.38 -9.75
CA ASN A 154 10.40 -5.08 -10.95
C ASN A 154 11.03 -4.09 -11.94
N GLU A 155 12.07 -4.54 -12.65
CA GLU A 155 12.73 -3.75 -13.70
C GLU A 155 11.75 -3.26 -14.76
N SER A 156 10.79 -4.13 -15.15
CA SER A 156 9.78 -3.84 -16.18
C SER A 156 8.93 -2.60 -15.89
N VAL A 157 8.68 -2.29 -14.61
CA VAL A 157 7.81 -1.19 -14.20
C VAL A 157 8.57 0.06 -13.71
N THR A 158 9.89 0.00 -13.63
CA THR A 158 10.74 1.08 -13.09
C THR A 158 10.43 2.45 -13.70
N ALA A 159 10.35 2.52 -15.03
CA ALA A 159 10.09 3.79 -15.73
C ALA A 159 8.69 4.36 -15.43
N ALA A 160 7.70 3.48 -15.25
CA ALA A 160 6.34 3.89 -14.88
C ALA A 160 6.32 4.45 -13.46
N VAL A 161 6.97 3.76 -12.52
CA VAL A 161 7.07 4.19 -11.11
C VAL A 161 7.79 5.54 -10.98
N VAL A 162 8.91 5.74 -11.67
CA VAL A 162 9.61 7.03 -11.67
C VAL A 162 8.72 8.16 -12.18
N ARG A 163 7.90 7.92 -13.23
CA ARG A 163 6.94 8.92 -13.73
C ARG A 163 5.85 9.23 -12.69
N VAL A 164 5.29 8.21 -12.03
CA VAL A 164 4.27 8.38 -10.99
C VAL A 164 4.81 9.26 -9.86
N PHE A 165 5.96 8.90 -9.28
CA PHE A 165 6.52 9.67 -8.16
C PHE A 165 7.00 11.06 -8.58
N GLY A 166 7.43 11.24 -9.83
CA GLY A 166 7.72 12.55 -10.39
C GLY A 166 6.47 13.45 -10.47
N ALA A 167 5.32 12.90 -10.87
CA ALA A 167 4.05 13.62 -10.88
C ALA A 167 3.59 13.95 -9.44
N LEU A 168 3.63 12.98 -8.52
CA LEU A 168 3.29 13.19 -7.11
C LEU A 168 4.16 14.26 -6.46
N TYR A 169 5.46 14.28 -6.79
CA TYR A 169 6.38 15.32 -6.32
C TYR A 169 6.01 16.70 -6.87
N GLY A 170 5.68 16.80 -8.16
CA GLY A 170 5.23 18.03 -8.80
C GLY A 170 3.94 18.59 -8.18
N ASP A 171 3.03 17.72 -7.78
CA ASP A 171 1.76 18.06 -7.14
C ASP A 171 1.87 18.25 -5.61
N HIS A 172 3.08 18.16 -5.05
CA HIS A 172 3.34 18.21 -3.59
C HIS A 172 2.49 17.19 -2.79
N PHE A 173 2.22 16.02 -3.39
CA PHE A 173 1.46 14.97 -2.71
C PHE A 173 2.27 14.41 -1.53
N PRO A 174 1.74 14.44 -0.29
CA PRO A 174 2.52 14.03 0.87
C PRO A 174 2.59 12.51 1.01
N ILE A 175 3.80 12.02 1.26
CA ILE A 175 4.10 10.64 1.59
C ILE A 175 4.69 10.61 2.99
N ARG A 176 4.21 9.66 3.83
CA ARG A 176 4.63 9.57 5.21
C ARG A 176 6.04 9.02 5.34
N ARG A 177 6.27 7.93 4.65
CA ARG A 177 7.53 7.17 4.66
C ARG A 177 7.65 6.38 3.37
N MET A 178 8.87 6.09 2.96
CA MET A 178 9.14 5.26 1.79
C MET A 178 10.44 4.50 2.05
N VAL A 179 10.33 3.27 2.53
CA VAL A 179 11.46 2.37 2.76
C VAL A 179 11.15 0.97 2.23
N PRO A 180 12.17 0.20 1.78
CA PRO A 180 11.93 -1.19 1.34
C PRO A 180 11.36 -2.05 2.46
N GLN A 181 10.46 -2.98 2.12
CA GLN A 181 9.86 -3.96 3.06
C GLN A 181 10.88 -4.77 3.87
N SER A 182 12.13 -4.88 3.39
CA SER A 182 13.22 -5.51 4.12
C SER A 182 13.55 -4.79 5.44
N ALA A 183 13.23 -3.50 5.57
CA ALA A 183 13.36 -2.75 6.83
C ALA A 183 12.44 -3.29 7.94
N TYR A 184 11.36 -3.97 7.56
CA TYR A 184 10.38 -4.61 8.46
C TYR A 184 10.53 -6.14 8.51
N GLY A 185 11.60 -6.69 7.93
CA GLY A 185 11.78 -8.13 7.83
C GLY A 185 10.74 -8.84 6.96
N GLY A 186 10.06 -8.12 6.07
CA GLY A 186 8.99 -8.63 5.23
C GLY A 186 7.61 -8.72 5.92
N ASP A 187 7.46 -8.15 7.12
CA ASP A 187 6.18 -8.11 7.84
C ASP A 187 5.33 -6.93 7.34
N ASP A 188 4.30 -7.24 6.54
CA ASP A 188 3.35 -6.25 6.00
C ASP A 188 2.60 -5.49 7.09
N ASN A 189 2.26 -6.15 8.23
CA ASN A 189 1.55 -5.46 9.31
C ASN A 189 2.46 -4.45 10.01
N ALA A 190 3.75 -4.75 10.13
CA ALA A 190 4.73 -3.81 10.69
C ALA A 190 4.94 -2.61 9.77
N ALA A 191 5.03 -2.82 8.45
CA ALA A 191 5.13 -1.75 7.46
C ALA A 191 3.86 -0.88 7.47
N ALA A 192 2.68 -1.49 7.42
CA ALA A 192 1.40 -0.78 7.47
C ALA A 192 1.22 0.02 8.76
N ALA A 193 1.61 -0.54 9.92
CA ALA A 193 1.57 0.17 11.19
C ALA A 193 2.53 1.36 11.24
N ALA A 194 3.62 1.32 10.47
CA ALA A 194 4.59 2.41 10.32
C ALA A 194 4.16 3.46 9.29
N ASP A 195 3.01 3.30 8.66
CA ASP A 195 2.49 4.16 7.60
C ASP A 195 3.47 4.27 6.42
N ASP A 196 3.92 3.11 5.94
CA ASP A 196 4.94 3.06 4.89
C ASP A 196 4.34 3.20 3.49
N THR A 197 5.20 3.46 2.54
CA THR A 197 4.96 3.32 1.10
C THR A 197 5.94 2.29 0.61
N SER A 198 5.46 1.14 0.13
CA SER A 198 6.29 -0.02 -0.12
C SER A 198 5.96 -0.74 -1.43
N GLY A 199 6.91 -1.52 -1.94
CA GLY A 199 6.78 -2.25 -3.20
C GLY A 199 6.93 -3.76 -3.04
N PHE A 200 8.07 -4.32 -3.46
CA PHE A 200 8.34 -5.75 -3.49
C PHE A 200 8.30 -6.40 -2.10
N ASN A 201 7.50 -7.45 -1.98
CA ASN A 201 7.52 -8.39 -0.87
C ASN A 201 7.07 -9.78 -1.37
N CYS A 202 7.93 -10.79 -1.27
CA CYS A 202 7.64 -12.15 -1.74
C CYS A 202 6.75 -12.90 -0.75
N ARG A 203 5.45 -12.77 -0.92
CA ARG A 203 4.43 -13.43 -0.11
C ARG A 203 3.23 -13.86 -0.93
N LEU A 204 2.43 -14.72 -0.37
CA LEU A 204 1.13 -15.05 -0.96
C LEU A 204 0.14 -13.91 -0.76
N ALA A 205 -0.84 -13.80 -1.64
CA ALA A 205 -1.94 -12.86 -1.50
C ALA A 205 -2.82 -13.22 -0.29
N VAL A 206 -3.33 -12.19 0.38
CA VAL A 206 -4.31 -12.34 1.48
C VAL A 206 -5.72 -12.37 0.86
N ALA A 207 -6.02 -13.41 0.11
CA ALA A 207 -7.31 -13.57 -0.58
C ALA A 207 -7.90 -14.96 -0.29
N ALA A 208 -9.21 -15.07 -0.30
CA ALA A 208 -9.87 -16.36 -0.24
C ALA A 208 -9.63 -17.17 -1.53
N GLY A 209 -9.42 -18.46 -1.41
CA GLY A 209 -9.19 -19.35 -2.55
C GLY A 209 -7.86 -20.10 -2.48
N PRO A 210 -7.43 -20.75 -3.58
CA PRO A 210 -6.14 -21.41 -3.65
C PRO A 210 -4.99 -20.41 -3.43
N PRO A 211 -3.91 -20.82 -2.74
CA PRO A 211 -2.75 -19.94 -2.54
C PRO A 211 -2.20 -19.42 -3.88
N GLN A 212 -2.06 -18.10 -3.98
CA GLN A 212 -1.49 -17.42 -5.15
C GLN A 212 -0.47 -16.39 -4.67
N TRP A 213 0.55 -16.13 -5.49
CA TRP A 213 1.49 -15.06 -5.23
C TRP A 213 0.79 -13.70 -5.28
N SER A 214 1.06 -12.86 -4.30
CA SER A 214 0.69 -11.45 -4.35
C SER A 214 1.38 -10.76 -5.52
N VAL A 215 0.77 -9.71 -6.08
CA VAL A 215 1.41 -8.86 -7.10
C VAL A 215 2.68 -8.19 -6.57
N HIS A 216 2.74 -7.94 -5.25
CA HIS A 216 3.97 -7.51 -4.56
C HIS A 216 5.11 -8.52 -4.71
N ALA A 217 4.83 -9.83 -4.79
CA ALA A 217 5.85 -10.84 -4.99
C ALA A 217 6.52 -10.79 -6.38
N TYR A 218 5.86 -10.14 -7.34
CA TYR A 218 6.42 -9.84 -8.66
C TYR A 218 7.11 -8.48 -8.72
N GLY A 219 6.98 -7.63 -7.70
CA GLY A 219 7.46 -6.25 -7.68
C GLY A 219 6.66 -5.33 -8.61
N GLU A 220 5.41 -5.66 -8.89
CA GLU A 220 4.51 -4.96 -9.81
C GLU A 220 3.33 -4.29 -9.09
N ALA A 221 3.43 -4.14 -7.77
CA ALA A 221 2.49 -3.41 -6.93
C ALA A 221 3.23 -2.46 -5.98
N ILE A 222 2.54 -1.40 -5.59
CA ILE A 222 2.98 -0.42 -4.60
C ILE A 222 1.79 -0.08 -3.71
N ASP A 223 2.02 -0.14 -2.40
CA ASP A 223 1.12 0.39 -1.39
C ASP A 223 1.62 1.79 -0.99
N VAL A 224 0.70 2.76 -0.82
CA VAL A 224 1.04 4.16 -0.55
C VAL A 224 0.31 4.67 0.68
N ASN A 225 1.04 5.14 1.70
CA ASN A 225 0.50 5.74 2.92
C ASN A 225 -0.57 4.84 3.55
N ASP A 226 -0.14 3.72 4.11
CA ASP A 226 -1.02 2.63 4.55
C ASP A 226 -2.05 3.06 5.60
N VAL A 227 -1.76 4.08 6.40
CA VAL A 227 -2.70 4.61 7.41
C VAL A 227 -3.76 5.49 6.77
N GLU A 228 -3.38 6.41 5.88
CA GLU A 228 -4.32 7.25 5.12
C GLU A 228 -5.14 6.41 4.12
N ASN A 229 -4.66 5.21 3.76
CA ASN A 229 -5.24 4.37 2.73
C ASN A 229 -5.35 2.90 3.19
N PRO A 230 -6.11 2.61 4.25
CA PRO A 230 -6.12 1.27 4.82
C PRO A 230 -6.75 0.23 3.89
N TYR A 231 -6.30 -1.02 4.02
CA TYR A 231 -7.00 -2.18 3.49
C TYR A 231 -8.20 -2.53 4.39
N VAL A 232 -9.35 -2.85 3.79
CA VAL A 232 -10.57 -3.23 4.53
C VAL A 232 -10.98 -4.64 4.15
N ASP A 233 -10.90 -5.56 5.12
CA ASP A 233 -11.25 -6.96 4.94
C ASP A 233 -12.32 -7.40 5.95
N GLY A 234 -13.52 -7.72 5.48
CA GLY A 234 -14.63 -8.18 6.31
C GLY A 234 -15.00 -7.23 7.48
N GLY A 235 -14.79 -5.93 7.30
CA GLY A 235 -14.96 -4.91 8.35
C GLY A 235 -13.73 -4.70 9.22
N ARG A 236 -12.67 -5.47 9.05
CA ARG A 236 -11.37 -5.26 9.68
C ARG A 236 -10.58 -4.21 8.90
N VAL A 237 -10.02 -3.24 9.60
CA VAL A 237 -9.19 -2.15 9.03
C VAL A 237 -7.72 -2.46 9.28
N ILE A 238 -6.90 -2.43 8.23
CA ILE A 238 -5.47 -2.73 8.29
C ILE A 238 -4.69 -1.58 7.64
N PRO A 239 -3.84 -0.87 8.39
CA PRO A 239 -3.65 -0.99 9.85
C PRO A 239 -4.86 -0.41 10.63
N PRO A 240 -5.05 -0.81 11.91
CA PRO A 240 -6.16 -0.29 12.72
C PRO A 240 -6.16 1.23 12.90
N SER A 241 -4.99 1.87 12.86
CA SER A 241 -4.81 3.34 12.88
C SER A 241 -5.46 4.03 11.68
N GLY A 242 -5.69 3.31 10.57
CA GLY A 242 -6.36 3.81 9.38
C GLY A 242 -7.88 3.96 9.53
N ALA A 243 -8.50 3.50 10.64
CA ALA A 243 -9.95 3.54 10.83
C ALA A 243 -10.55 4.96 10.69
N GLY A 244 -9.79 5.99 11.06
CA GLY A 244 -10.19 7.39 10.89
C GLY A 244 -10.27 7.87 9.43
N TYR A 245 -9.78 7.08 8.47
CA TYR A 245 -9.71 7.44 7.05
C TYR A 245 -10.72 6.71 6.16
N LEU A 246 -11.66 5.95 6.74
CA LEU A 246 -12.67 5.19 5.98
C LEU A 246 -13.69 6.10 5.28
N ALA A 247 -13.96 7.29 5.80
CA ALA A 247 -14.86 8.27 5.18
C ALA A 247 -14.16 8.94 3.98
N ARG A 248 -14.11 8.23 2.83
CA ARG A 248 -13.38 8.68 1.63
C ARG A 248 -13.91 9.97 0.99
N ALA A 249 -15.09 10.46 1.40
CA ALA A 249 -15.62 11.77 1.04
C ALA A 249 -15.01 12.92 1.86
N ASP A 250 -14.49 12.64 3.06
CA ASP A 250 -13.72 13.57 3.88
C ASP A 250 -12.24 13.50 3.48
N VAL A 251 -11.92 14.13 2.34
CA VAL A 251 -10.59 14.03 1.73
C VAL A 251 -9.56 14.79 2.54
N ARG A 252 -8.53 14.10 2.97
CA ARG A 252 -7.40 14.64 3.74
C ARG A 252 -6.08 14.40 3.00
N PRO A 253 -5.00 15.13 3.35
CA PRO A 253 -3.68 14.91 2.74
C PRO A 253 -3.26 13.43 2.80
N GLY A 254 -2.62 12.93 1.74
CA GLY A 254 -2.11 11.56 1.64
C GLY A 254 -3.12 10.50 1.22
N MET A 255 -4.41 10.84 1.09
CA MET A 255 -5.46 9.89 0.74
C MET A 255 -5.54 9.59 -0.75
N ALA A 256 -5.72 8.30 -1.09
CA ALA A 256 -6.12 7.83 -2.41
C ALA A 256 -7.64 7.94 -2.56
N VAL A 257 -8.12 8.80 -3.42
CA VAL A 257 -9.55 8.97 -3.71
C VAL A 257 -9.80 8.94 -5.22
N ALA A 258 -10.97 8.48 -5.64
CA ALA A 258 -11.33 8.44 -7.05
C ALA A 258 -11.24 9.84 -7.66
N GLY A 259 -10.49 9.99 -8.77
CA GLY A 259 -10.23 11.28 -9.40
C GLY A 259 -9.20 12.17 -8.69
N GLY A 260 -8.64 11.73 -7.56
CA GLY A 260 -7.59 12.47 -6.85
C GLY A 260 -6.20 12.28 -7.47
N VAL A 261 -5.24 13.07 -6.98
CA VAL A 261 -3.86 13.15 -7.48
C VAL A 261 -3.19 11.78 -7.50
N LEU A 262 -3.22 11.05 -6.38
CA LEU A 262 -2.56 9.75 -6.27
C LEU A 262 -3.12 8.73 -7.27
N VAL A 263 -4.44 8.57 -7.31
CA VAL A 263 -5.11 7.62 -8.22
C VAL A 263 -4.89 8.05 -9.69
N GLY A 264 -4.91 9.35 -9.97
CA GLY A 264 -4.64 9.89 -11.30
C GLY A 264 -3.21 9.63 -11.78
N ALA A 265 -2.21 9.78 -10.90
CA ALA A 265 -0.81 9.54 -11.21
C ALA A 265 -0.58 8.07 -11.61
N PHE A 266 -1.07 7.11 -10.84
CA PHE A 266 -0.98 5.68 -11.18
C PHE A 266 -1.79 5.33 -12.45
N ALA A 267 -3.01 5.85 -12.60
CA ALA A 267 -3.83 5.64 -13.79
C ALA A 267 -3.16 6.16 -15.07
N SER A 268 -2.36 7.24 -15.00
CA SER A 268 -1.64 7.80 -16.14
C SER A 268 -0.62 6.86 -16.76
N VAL A 269 -0.18 5.85 -16.01
CA VAL A 269 0.73 4.81 -16.46
C VAL A 269 0.04 3.44 -16.64
N GLY A 270 -1.29 3.40 -16.57
CA GLY A 270 -2.10 2.20 -16.80
C GLY A 270 -2.28 1.30 -15.58
N TRP A 271 -1.83 1.72 -14.39
CA TRP A 271 -2.00 0.96 -13.17
C TRP A 271 -3.42 1.05 -12.60
N GLN A 272 -3.84 -0.01 -11.95
CA GLN A 272 -5.15 -0.13 -11.33
C GLN A 272 -5.06 0.11 -9.83
N TRP A 273 -6.17 0.58 -9.25
CA TRP A 273 -6.29 0.91 -7.84
C TRP A 273 -7.22 -0.07 -7.11
N GLY A 274 -6.73 -0.71 -6.05
CA GLY A 274 -7.46 -1.67 -5.22
C GLY A 274 -8.64 -1.06 -4.44
N GLY A 275 -8.67 0.27 -4.26
CA GLY A 275 -9.81 0.96 -3.65
C GLY A 275 -11.13 0.83 -4.43
N ARG A 276 -11.10 0.24 -5.64
CA ARG A 276 -12.28 -0.09 -6.44
C ARG A 276 -12.77 -1.53 -6.26
N TRP A 277 -12.06 -2.36 -5.50
CA TRP A 277 -12.46 -3.75 -5.30
C TRP A 277 -13.72 -3.82 -4.45
N THR A 278 -14.67 -4.66 -4.88
CA THR A 278 -15.95 -4.84 -4.20
C THR A 278 -15.78 -5.76 -3.00
N GLY A 279 -16.25 -5.33 -1.84
CA GLY A 279 -16.26 -6.12 -0.60
C GLY A 279 -14.98 -5.99 0.24
N THR A 280 -13.83 -5.87 -0.39
CA THR A 280 -12.52 -5.76 0.27
C THR A 280 -11.68 -4.63 -0.34
N PRO A 281 -12.11 -3.35 -0.24
CA PRO A 281 -11.37 -2.25 -0.84
C PRO A 281 -9.99 -2.13 -0.18
N ASP A 282 -8.97 -2.09 -1.03
CA ASP A 282 -7.58 -1.90 -0.66
C ASP A 282 -7.12 -0.51 -1.14
N TYR A 283 -7.30 0.49 -0.28
CA TYR A 283 -7.10 1.88 -0.68
C TYR A 283 -5.62 2.23 -0.91
N GLN A 284 -4.68 1.51 -0.26
CA GLN A 284 -3.24 1.72 -0.43
C GLN A 284 -2.72 1.14 -1.74
N HIS A 285 -3.36 0.08 -2.26
CA HIS A 285 -2.83 -0.80 -3.28
C HIS A 285 -2.96 -0.25 -4.70
N PHE A 286 -1.85 -0.17 -5.42
CA PHE A 286 -1.77 0.13 -6.84
C PHE A 286 -0.95 -0.95 -7.54
N SER A 287 -1.45 -1.51 -8.65
CA SER A 287 -0.77 -2.59 -9.36
C SER A 287 -0.83 -2.44 -10.87
N ALA A 288 0.21 -2.94 -11.55
CA ALA A 288 0.30 -2.94 -13.00
C ALA A 288 -0.69 -3.92 -13.65
N THR A 289 -1.11 -4.96 -12.93
CA THR A 289 -1.92 -6.07 -13.45
C THR A 289 -3.36 -6.10 -12.91
N GLY A 290 -3.66 -5.29 -11.90
CA GLY A 290 -5.02 -5.15 -11.37
C GLY A 290 -5.34 -6.01 -10.14
N GLY A 291 -4.36 -6.72 -9.56
CA GLY A 291 -4.50 -7.46 -8.30
C GLY A 291 -4.69 -8.93 -8.46
#